data_bdbd3398f9c1b0ead4ba27f3a55c24a1
#
_entry.id   bdbd3398f9c1b0ead4ba27f3a55c24a1
#
_cell.length_a   1.000
_cell.length_b   1.000
_cell.length_c   1.000
_cell.angle_alpha   90.00
_cell.angle_beta   90.00
_cell.angle_gamma   90.00
#
_symmetry.space_group_name_H-M   'P 1'
#
loop_
_entity.id
_entity.type
_entity.pdbx_description
1 polymer ?
#
loop_
_entity_poly.entity_id
_entity_poly.type
_entity_poly.pdbx_seq_one_letter_code
_entity_poly.pdbx_strand_id
1 'polypeptide(L)'
;MQSIKVTENKLPGKWSGSIVIGDDEFCDFVEALILQEKECKGRYPTLAFDGFPGVEWSVMSILEKRLREKNLPVEVVDGFALYKQPSSIWGMIAPFVDSDPHFGKIFKGKLEDFLDLNKIKNAKEKIKQIKEDKVVIWFGCGVVNRFLKDYDYVFYLDLTREKFLKRIKESLWFVPPEVISEEGVADVGLSIQEFKLSQYICYPIFDKQRRNVLEHMDFYMESGDEPKLIPKRVFEGLISTLAEHPIRLKPLYIQGPWGGKWIKKVRNLSFTSCAWAFEAIAPDMSLTVNVDHINLEIPFITLLSKERKRIIGEKAAKKFGWFFPVRIHYDDSFDGGNMAIQVHPNGSYVKKHFNESVGQHEAYYIIKTRSGSKVYLGLKEGINLKDFYEKAKGARDEKIPLDYENYVNGVPSTPGDLFLIPAGTIHALGKDQVCLEIGTSYGYTFHVYDYLRPDLKGNLREIHLDHAFRAMKNYRKTKWVAHNLKQSPRILRNFKSGREYLLGRSRELPFEIRRLEFVEEMEDDTCNRFHILTLIKGKNVEIRSRKDPERFIKIKFSETVIIPACFGKYVIVSTGKERCTVLKVLLKNEER
;
A
#
# COMPACT_ATOMS: atom_id res chain seq x y z
N MET A 1 8.04 -10.77 11.78
CA MET A 1 8.58 -10.43 10.44
C MET A 1 10.09 -10.58 10.46
N GLN A 2 10.67 -11.05 9.37
CA GLN A 2 12.12 -11.15 9.26
C GLN A 2 12.64 -9.90 8.55
N SER A 3 13.71 -9.28 9.08
CA SER A 3 14.41 -8.23 8.34
C SER A 3 15.13 -8.86 7.14
N ILE A 4 14.66 -8.54 5.95
CA ILE A 4 15.29 -8.99 4.72
C ILE A 4 16.15 -7.85 4.22
N LYS A 5 17.38 -8.15 3.79
CA LYS A 5 18.24 -7.15 3.17
C LYS A 5 17.62 -6.67 1.86
N VAL A 6 16.95 -5.54 1.91
CA VAL A 6 16.26 -4.91 0.78
C VAL A 6 17.24 -4.02 0.02
N THR A 7 17.04 -3.86 -1.27
CA THR A 7 17.72 -2.81 -2.03
C THR A 7 17.22 -1.46 -1.53
N GLU A 8 18.12 -0.68 -0.94
CA GLU A 8 17.81 0.64 -0.38
C GLU A 8 17.76 1.70 -1.48
N ASN A 9 16.91 2.71 -1.28
CA ASN A 9 16.91 3.92 -2.09
C ASN A 9 18.01 4.84 -1.53
N LYS A 10 19.16 4.89 -2.19
CA LYS A 10 20.31 5.69 -1.74
C LYS A 10 20.18 7.13 -2.21
N LEU A 11 20.37 8.06 -1.31
CA LEU A 11 20.38 9.49 -1.57
C LEU A 11 21.72 10.13 -1.20
N PRO A 12 22.07 11.31 -1.76
CA PRO A 12 23.26 12.04 -1.37
C PRO A 12 23.30 12.36 0.12
N GLY A 13 24.48 12.21 0.75
CA GLY A 13 24.69 12.41 2.19
C GLY A 13 24.58 13.87 2.68
N LYS A 14 24.44 14.84 1.79
CA LYS A 14 24.34 16.28 2.14
C LYS A 14 23.24 16.65 3.14
N TRP A 15 22.32 15.74 3.41
CA TRP A 15 21.18 15.92 4.32
C TRP A 15 21.42 15.34 5.73
N SER A 16 22.40 14.42 5.89
CA SER A 16 22.58 13.62 7.11
C SER A 16 22.81 14.47 8.36
N GLY A 17 23.64 15.49 8.27
CA GLY A 17 23.96 16.39 9.40
C GLY A 17 22.79 17.26 9.91
N SER A 18 21.64 17.21 9.23
CA SER A 18 20.43 17.95 9.65
C SER A 18 19.34 17.04 10.20
N ILE A 19 19.61 15.75 10.37
CA ILE A 19 18.66 14.76 10.91
C ILE A 19 19.01 14.53 12.37
N VAL A 20 18.06 14.78 13.25
CA VAL A 20 18.19 14.55 14.70
C VAL A 20 17.68 13.14 15.00
N ILE A 21 18.44 12.33 15.75
CA ILE A 21 18.18 10.91 15.94
C ILE A 21 18.14 10.59 17.44
N GLY A 22 17.05 9.98 17.89
CA GLY A 22 16.89 9.55 19.28
C GLY A 22 16.05 10.51 20.12
N ASP A 23 15.59 10.00 21.28
CA ASP A 23 14.69 10.76 22.17
C ASP A 23 15.43 11.89 22.89
N ASP A 24 16.69 11.67 23.29
CA ASP A 24 17.48 12.67 23.99
C ASP A 24 17.82 13.85 23.10
N GLU A 25 18.34 13.59 21.91
CA GLU A 25 18.69 14.60 20.92
C GLU A 25 17.44 15.35 20.41
N PHE A 26 16.31 14.64 20.31
CA PHE A 26 15.02 15.28 20.01
C PHE A 26 14.62 16.27 21.12
N CYS A 27 14.73 15.86 22.39
CA CYS A 27 14.42 16.75 23.51
C CYS A 27 15.37 17.94 23.56
N ASP A 28 16.68 17.75 23.36
CA ASP A 28 17.68 18.82 23.28
C ASP A 28 17.35 19.80 22.16
N PHE A 29 16.95 19.30 20.99
CA PHE A 29 16.56 20.12 19.85
C PHE A 29 15.33 20.98 20.18
N VAL A 30 14.28 20.39 20.77
CA VAL A 30 13.04 21.11 21.11
C VAL A 30 13.31 22.12 22.22
N GLU A 31 14.11 21.79 23.23
CA GLU A 31 14.55 22.73 24.29
C GLU A 31 15.27 23.93 23.68
N ALA A 32 16.26 23.70 22.81
CA ALA A 32 17.00 24.77 22.15
C ALA A 32 16.07 25.67 21.31
N LEU A 33 15.11 25.08 20.58
CA LEU A 33 14.10 25.81 19.81
C LEU A 33 13.23 26.72 20.69
N ILE A 34 12.79 26.21 21.85
CA ILE A 34 11.99 26.97 22.83
C ILE A 34 12.77 28.16 23.38
N LEU A 35 14.03 27.96 23.77
CA LEU A 35 14.89 28.99 24.33
C LEU A 35 15.19 30.07 23.28
N GLN A 36 15.50 29.67 22.05
CA GLN A 36 15.71 30.61 20.95
C GLN A 36 14.47 31.48 20.68
N GLU A 37 13.27 30.87 20.63
CA GLU A 37 12.03 31.61 20.43
C GLU A 37 11.75 32.58 21.58
N LYS A 38 12.00 32.15 22.82
CA LYS A 38 11.85 33.01 23.99
C LYS A 38 12.78 34.22 23.93
N GLU A 39 14.03 34.02 23.52
CA GLU A 39 15.01 35.10 23.37
C GLU A 39 14.60 36.06 22.23
N CYS A 40 14.23 35.51 21.05
CA CYS A 40 13.91 36.31 19.87
C CYS A 40 12.59 37.07 19.97
N LYS A 41 11.54 36.46 20.54
CA LYS A 41 10.17 37.00 20.56
C LYS A 41 9.69 37.51 21.93
N GLY A 42 10.46 37.31 22.99
CA GLY A 42 10.10 37.67 24.36
C GLY A 42 8.98 36.83 24.98
N ARG A 43 8.45 35.84 24.27
CA ARG A 43 7.40 34.91 24.73
C ARG A 43 7.75 33.45 24.43
N TYR A 44 7.14 32.54 25.16
CA TYR A 44 7.28 31.09 24.87
C TYR A 44 6.48 30.67 23.61
N PRO A 45 6.96 29.67 22.86
CA PRO A 45 6.25 29.16 21.69
C PRO A 45 5.08 28.25 22.04
N THR A 46 4.13 28.15 21.10
CA THR A 46 3.11 27.12 21.06
C THR A 46 3.49 26.07 20.01
N LEU A 47 3.65 24.82 20.45
CA LEU A 47 4.08 23.69 19.64
C LEU A 47 2.90 22.74 19.39
N ALA A 48 2.79 22.20 18.18
CA ALA A 48 1.83 21.16 17.86
C ALA A 48 2.56 19.90 17.37
N PHE A 49 2.26 18.76 17.98
CA PHE A 49 2.71 17.44 17.58
C PHE A 49 1.50 16.67 17.06
N ASP A 50 1.29 16.65 15.74
CA ASP A 50 0.25 15.84 15.08
C ASP A 50 0.87 14.52 14.58
N GLY A 51 0.09 13.47 14.51
CA GLY A 51 0.62 12.18 14.07
C GLY A 51 -0.40 11.25 13.45
N PHE A 52 0.12 10.19 12.83
CA PHE A 52 -0.69 9.10 12.34
C PHE A 52 -1.13 8.18 13.51
N PRO A 53 -2.31 7.54 13.48
CA PRO A 53 -2.70 6.57 14.51
C PRO A 53 -1.64 5.48 14.72
N GLY A 54 -1.42 5.10 15.97
CA GLY A 54 -0.40 4.11 16.38
C GLY A 54 1.00 4.69 16.60
N VAL A 55 1.18 5.99 16.47
CA VAL A 55 2.39 6.70 16.94
C VAL A 55 2.52 6.53 18.46
N GLU A 56 3.72 6.29 18.93
CA GLU A 56 4.03 6.28 20.37
C GLU A 56 4.20 7.70 20.88
N TRP A 57 3.35 8.09 21.81
CA TRP A 57 3.34 9.43 22.38
C TRP A 57 4.17 9.55 23.66
N SER A 58 4.85 8.47 24.08
CA SER A 58 5.74 8.45 25.25
C SER A 58 6.83 9.52 25.21
N VAL A 59 7.32 9.85 24.03
CA VAL A 59 8.29 10.94 23.82
C VAL A 59 7.78 12.29 24.32
N MET A 60 6.46 12.53 24.34
CA MET A 60 5.88 13.76 24.87
C MET A 60 6.01 13.83 26.41
N SER A 61 5.87 12.72 27.10
CA SER A 61 6.08 12.64 28.54
C SER A 61 7.56 12.84 28.91
N ILE A 62 8.47 12.30 28.09
CA ILE A 62 9.91 12.50 28.25
C ILE A 62 10.24 13.99 28.07
N LEU A 63 9.74 14.61 27.01
CA LEU A 63 9.92 16.04 26.72
C LEU A 63 9.36 16.92 27.85
N GLU A 64 8.13 16.68 28.29
CA GLU A 64 7.50 17.43 29.38
C GLU A 64 8.34 17.36 30.66
N LYS A 65 8.75 16.15 31.07
CA LYS A 65 9.61 15.93 32.25
C LYS A 65 10.90 16.74 32.15
N ARG A 66 11.58 16.66 31.01
CA ARG A 66 12.85 17.35 30.77
C ARG A 66 12.70 18.88 30.84
N LEU A 67 11.65 19.43 30.23
CA LEU A 67 11.38 20.87 30.29
C LEU A 67 11.12 21.33 31.73
N ARG A 68 10.38 20.55 32.53
CA ARG A 68 10.14 20.84 33.94
C ARG A 68 11.42 20.77 34.80
N GLU A 69 12.30 19.79 34.56
CA GLU A 69 13.60 19.68 35.22
C GLU A 69 14.51 20.88 34.92
N LYS A 70 14.36 21.50 33.76
CA LYS A 70 15.04 22.74 33.36
C LYS A 70 14.32 24.01 33.84
N ASN A 71 13.32 23.88 34.71
CA ASN A 71 12.49 24.99 35.21
C ASN A 71 11.80 25.80 34.11
N LEU A 72 11.54 25.21 32.96
CA LEU A 72 10.72 25.83 31.91
C LEU A 72 9.24 25.65 32.23
N PRO A 73 8.44 26.73 32.26
CA PRO A 73 7.01 26.63 32.50
C PRO A 73 6.34 26.00 31.28
N VAL A 74 5.75 24.81 31.44
CA VAL A 74 5.12 24.05 30.34
C VAL A 74 3.66 23.71 30.66
N GLU A 75 2.81 23.83 29.68
CA GLU A 75 1.42 23.32 29.68
C GLU A 75 1.26 22.34 28.51
N VAL A 76 0.91 21.10 28.83
CA VAL A 76 0.70 20.05 27.85
C VAL A 76 -0.82 19.83 27.66
N VAL A 77 -1.26 19.82 26.42
CA VAL A 77 -2.67 19.63 26.04
C VAL A 77 -2.80 18.33 25.25
N ASP A 78 -3.49 17.38 25.86
CA ASP A 78 -3.82 16.11 25.21
C ASP A 78 -4.95 16.32 24.17
N GLY A 79 -4.60 16.19 22.90
CA GLY A 79 -5.51 16.30 21.77
C GLY A 79 -6.55 15.17 21.73
N PHE A 80 -6.29 14.02 22.31
CA PHE A 80 -7.26 12.93 22.38
C PHE A 80 -8.46 13.28 23.28
N ALA A 81 -8.24 14.13 24.29
CA ALA A 81 -9.31 14.65 25.11
C ALA A 81 -10.32 15.54 24.36
N LEU A 82 -9.94 16.06 23.17
CA LEU A 82 -10.80 16.92 22.34
C LEU A 82 -11.81 16.14 21.50
N TYR A 83 -11.72 14.82 21.45
CA TYR A 83 -12.65 13.99 20.70
C TYR A 83 -14.02 13.91 21.40
N LYS A 84 -15.06 13.68 20.61
CA LYS A 84 -16.36 13.23 21.08
C LYS A 84 -16.23 11.92 21.84
N GLN A 85 -17.24 11.56 22.60
CA GLN A 85 -17.28 10.25 23.25
C GLN A 85 -17.23 9.14 22.17
N PRO A 86 -16.50 8.02 22.44
CA PRO A 86 -16.39 6.91 21.50
C PRO A 86 -17.74 6.38 20.99
N SER A 87 -18.76 6.30 21.86
CA SER A 87 -20.13 5.90 21.48
C SER A 87 -20.77 6.84 20.45
N SER A 88 -20.51 8.14 20.55
CA SER A 88 -21.00 9.13 19.58
C SER A 88 -20.30 9.01 18.23
N ILE A 89 -18.99 8.74 18.23
CA ILE A 89 -18.22 8.49 17.00
C ILE A 89 -18.67 7.18 16.38
N TRP A 90 -18.85 6.13 17.20
CA TRP A 90 -19.36 4.85 16.74
C TRP A 90 -20.71 4.99 16.02
N GLY A 91 -21.64 5.74 16.59
CA GLY A 91 -22.93 6.01 15.94
C GLY A 91 -22.82 6.62 14.55
N MET A 92 -21.72 7.37 14.26
CA MET A 92 -21.47 7.93 12.93
C MET A 92 -20.83 6.94 11.95
N ILE A 93 -19.96 6.04 12.44
CA ILE A 93 -19.16 5.15 11.58
C ILE A 93 -19.71 3.74 11.45
N ALA A 94 -20.50 3.24 12.41
CA ALA A 94 -21.08 1.91 12.39
C ALA A 94 -21.83 1.58 11.07
N PRO A 95 -22.63 2.48 10.47
CA PRO A 95 -23.29 2.21 9.19
C PRO A 95 -22.33 1.92 8.03
N PHE A 96 -21.04 2.25 8.18
CA PHE A 96 -20.01 2.02 7.17
C PHE A 96 -19.27 0.70 7.37
N VAL A 97 -19.23 0.16 8.58
CA VAL A 97 -18.50 -1.08 8.90
C VAL A 97 -19.43 -2.26 9.22
N ASP A 98 -20.66 -2.03 9.68
CA ASP A 98 -21.59 -3.11 10.07
C ASP A 98 -22.61 -3.46 8.97
N SER A 99 -22.62 -2.75 7.84
CA SER A 99 -23.59 -2.98 6.75
C SER A 99 -23.39 -4.29 5.98
N ASP A 100 -22.25 -4.93 6.14
CA ASP A 100 -21.90 -6.19 5.52
C ASP A 100 -21.01 -7.00 6.48
N PRO A 101 -21.14 -8.34 6.58
CA PRO A 101 -20.36 -9.13 7.53
C PRO A 101 -18.86 -9.08 7.27
N HIS A 102 -18.41 -8.96 6.00
CA HIS A 102 -17.02 -9.07 5.61
C HIS A 102 -16.41 -7.78 5.08
N PHE A 103 -17.22 -6.89 4.53
CA PHE A 103 -16.77 -5.65 3.89
C PHE A 103 -17.38 -4.42 4.57
N GLY A 104 -16.78 -3.26 4.31
CA GLY A 104 -17.29 -1.98 4.75
C GLY A 104 -17.46 -1.00 3.58
N LYS A 105 -17.96 0.18 3.88
CA LYS A 105 -18.04 1.32 2.97
C LYS A 105 -17.03 2.38 3.37
N ILE A 106 -16.31 2.92 2.41
CA ILE A 106 -15.38 4.01 2.69
C ILE A 106 -16.15 5.19 3.31
N PHE A 107 -15.72 5.58 4.50
CA PHE A 107 -16.23 6.75 5.20
C PHE A 107 -15.76 8.03 4.52
N LYS A 108 -16.70 8.89 4.14
CA LYS A 108 -16.43 10.14 3.40
C LYS A 108 -16.29 11.37 4.30
N GLY A 109 -16.40 11.20 5.61
CA GLY A 109 -16.25 12.26 6.60
C GLY A 109 -14.82 12.79 6.70
N LYS A 110 -14.63 13.65 7.68
CA LYS A 110 -13.35 14.29 8.00
C LYS A 110 -13.00 14.00 9.46
N LEU A 111 -11.73 14.14 9.80
CA LEU A 111 -11.28 13.99 11.18
C LEU A 111 -12.01 14.95 12.13
N GLU A 112 -12.25 16.17 11.65
CA GLU A 112 -12.96 17.21 12.43
C GLU A 112 -14.39 16.80 12.80
N ASP A 113 -14.99 15.83 12.12
CA ASP A 113 -16.32 15.33 12.47
C ASP A 113 -16.30 14.51 13.77
N PHE A 114 -15.12 14.03 14.17
CA PHE A 114 -14.89 13.30 15.42
C PHE A 114 -14.61 14.22 16.61
N LEU A 115 -14.29 15.50 16.37
CA LEU A 115 -13.92 16.44 17.40
C LEU A 115 -15.15 17.09 18.06
N ASP A 116 -15.01 17.41 19.34
CA ASP A 116 -16.00 18.15 20.13
C ASP A 116 -15.66 19.64 20.13
N LEU A 117 -16.51 20.44 19.49
CA LEU A 117 -16.27 21.87 19.33
C LEU A 117 -16.30 22.63 20.66
N ASN A 118 -17.07 22.16 21.67
CA ASN A 118 -17.10 22.80 22.98
C ASN A 118 -15.79 22.57 23.72
N LYS A 119 -15.28 21.32 23.68
CA LYS A 119 -13.98 21.00 24.28
C LYS A 119 -12.84 21.80 23.61
N ILE A 120 -12.86 21.94 22.28
CA ILE A 120 -11.90 22.77 21.55
C ILE A 120 -11.99 24.23 21.99
N LYS A 121 -13.21 24.77 22.07
CA LYS A 121 -13.41 26.15 22.51
C LYS A 121 -12.85 26.39 23.91
N ASN A 122 -13.20 25.53 24.87
CA ASN A 122 -12.73 25.62 26.24
C ASN A 122 -11.19 25.51 26.34
N ALA A 123 -10.58 24.59 25.60
CA ALA A 123 -9.14 24.44 25.56
C ALA A 123 -8.46 25.70 24.98
N LYS A 124 -8.99 26.27 23.91
CA LYS A 124 -8.48 27.53 23.32
C LYS A 124 -8.57 28.71 24.29
N GLU A 125 -9.67 28.84 24.99
CA GLU A 125 -9.86 29.94 25.99
C GLU A 125 -8.84 29.81 27.13
N LYS A 126 -8.62 28.57 27.65
CA LYS A 126 -7.60 28.29 28.65
C LYS A 126 -6.19 28.67 28.15
N ILE A 127 -5.83 28.18 26.97
CA ILE A 127 -4.49 28.41 26.40
C ILE A 127 -4.25 29.89 26.11
N LYS A 128 -5.26 30.63 25.64
CA LYS A 128 -5.13 32.08 25.38
C LYS A 128 -4.68 32.87 26.60
N GLN A 129 -5.04 32.42 27.82
CA GLN A 129 -4.68 33.07 29.07
C GLN A 129 -3.22 32.83 29.49
N ILE A 130 -2.58 31.76 29.05
CA ILE A 130 -1.27 31.31 29.55
C ILE A 130 -0.17 31.23 28.49
N LYS A 131 -0.50 31.35 27.19
CA LYS A 131 0.42 31.11 26.08
C LYS A 131 1.64 32.04 26.01
N GLU A 132 1.59 33.22 26.66
CA GLU A 132 2.72 34.12 26.68
C GLU A 132 3.71 33.79 27.81
N ASP A 133 3.20 33.18 28.89
CA ASP A 133 3.95 32.88 30.10
C ASP A 133 4.50 31.44 30.15
N LYS A 134 3.96 30.54 29.30
CA LYS A 134 4.32 29.12 29.27
C LYS A 134 4.56 28.60 27.87
N VAL A 135 5.43 27.62 27.76
CA VAL A 135 5.48 26.73 26.59
C VAL A 135 4.17 25.97 26.52
N VAL A 136 3.46 26.01 25.41
CA VAL A 136 2.24 25.22 25.19
C VAL A 136 2.55 24.11 24.20
N ILE A 137 2.32 22.86 24.60
CA ILE A 137 2.50 21.68 23.77
C ILE A 137 1.16 21.01 23.53
N TRP A 138 0.69 21.01 22.29
CA TRP A 138 -0.45 20.22 21.84
C TRP A 138 0.06 18.93 21.23
N PHE A 139 -0.45 17.78 21.64
CA PHE A 139 -0.09 16.51 21.01
C PHE A 139 -1.31 15.63 20.78
N GLY A 140 -1.26 14.80 19.74
CA GLY A 140 -2.29 13.81 19.39
C GLY A 140 -2.72 13.89 17.94
N CYS A 141 -3.39 12.85 17.46
CA CYS A 141 -3.87 12.81 16.08
C CYS A 141 -4.92 13.90 15.84
N GLY A 142 -4.69 14.73 14.83
CA GLY A 142 -5.63 15.77 14.42
C GLY A 142 -5.60 17.06 15.23
N VAL A 143 -4.55 17.33 16.01
CA VAL A 143 -4.38 18.63 16.69
C VAL A 143 -4.17 19.76 15.67
N VAL A 144 -3.59 19.48 14.50
CA VAL A 144 -3.46 20.44 13.41
C VAL A 144 -4.69 20.34 12.50
N ASN A 145 -5.67 21.22 12.73
CA ASN A 145 -6.93 21.21 12.01
C ASN A 145 -7.46 22.64 11.80
N ARG A 146 -8.59 22.77 11.08
CA ARG A 146 -9.17 24.10 10.76
C ARG A 146 -9.58 24.93 11.99
N PHE A 147 -9.75 24.31 13.16
CA PHE A 147 -10.16 25.00 14.40
C PHE A 147 -8.96 25.38 15.28
N LEU A 148 -7.81 24.69 15.09
CA LEU A 148 -6.59 24.87 15.85
C LEU A 148 -5.45 25.16 14.86
N LYS A 149 -5.04 26.41 14.74
CA LYS A 149 -4.07 26.89 13.73
C LYS A 149 -2.97 27.78 14.31
N ASP A 150 -3.11 28.23 15.55
CA ASP A 150 -2.23 29.24 16.14
C ASP A 150 -1.03 28.55 16.81
N TYR A 151 -0.17 27.93 15.99
CA TYR A 151 1.05 27.27 16.40
C TYR A 151 2.27 28.03 15.87
N ASP A 152 3.32 28.13 16.67
CA ASP A 152 4.61 28.65 16.23
C ASP A 152 5.38 27.58 15.45
N TYR A 153 5.26 26.30 15.88
CA TYR A 153 5.87 25.16 15.18
C TYR A 153 4.94 23.95 15.16
N VAL A 154 4.94 23.27 14.02
CA VAL A 154 4.18 22.05 13.77
C VAL A 154 5.13 20.88 13.47
N PHE A 155 5.03 19.83 14.28
CA PHE A 155 5.71 18.55 14.11
C PHE A 155 4.72 17.51 13.61
N TYR A 156 5.09 16.77 12.57
CA TYR A 156 4.29 15.67 12.08
C TYR A 156 5.00 14.32 12.31
N LEU A 157 4.42 13.48 13.15
CA LEU A 157 4.89 12.15 13.49
C LEU A 157 4.26 11.13 12.54
N ASP A 158 5.05 10.64 11.59
CA ASP A 158 4.56 9.71 10.57
C ASP A 158 4.83 8.25 10.95
N LEU A 159 3.95 7.38 10.53
CA LEU A 159 4.02 5.95 10.80
C LEU A 159 3.66 5.14 9.56
N THR A 160 4.36 4.02 9.34
CA THR A 160 4.02 3.08 8.28
C THR A 160 2.75 2.32 8.60
N ARG A 161 2.00 1.90 7.58
CA ARG A 161 0.81 1.06 7.79
C ARG A 161 1.13 -0.27 8.42
N GLU A 162 2.31 -0.84 8.15
CA GLU A 162 2.78 -2.05 8.81
C GLU A 162 2.84 -1.88 10.34
N LYS A 163 3.43 -0.77 10.82
CA LYS A 163 3.50 -0.46 12.26
C LYS A 163 2.13 -0.13 12.84
N PHE A 164 1.32 0.64 12.11
CA PHE A 164 -0.06 0.92 12.49
C PHE A 164 -0.88 -0.36 12.69
N LEU A 165 -0.82 -1.33 11.77
CA LEU A 165 -1.55 -2.59 11.89
C LEU A 165 -1.07 -3.45 13.06
N LYS A 166 0.23 -3.38 13.41
CA LYS A 166 0.76 -4.04 14.61
C LYS A 166 0.23 -3.44 15.91
N ARG A 167 -0.13 -2.15 15.88
CA ARG A 167 -0.62 -1.36 17.01
C ARG A 167 -2.10 -0.99 16.83
N ILE A 168 -2.87 -1.79 16.09
CA ILE A 168 -4.23 -1.42 15.69
C ILE A 168 -5.15 -1.22 16.91
N LYS A 169 -5.02 -2.03 17.94
CA LYS A 169 -5.87 -1.95 19.15
C LYS A 169 -5.69 -0.61 19.86
N GLU A 170 -4.45 -0.16 20.02
CA GLU A 170 -4.14 1.14 20.63
C GLU A 170 -4.49 2.32 19.71
N SER A 171 -4.57 2.05 18.41
CA SER A 171 -4.86 3.06 17.38
C SER A 171 -6.34 3.36 17.21
N LEU A 172 -7.23 2.61 17.87
CA LEU A 172 -8.69 2.71 17.76
C LEU A 172 -9.33 3.39 18.97
N TRP A 173 -8.63 4.33 19.64
CA TRP A 173 -9.09 5.05 20.85
C TRP A 173 -10.46 5.75 20.70
N PHE A 174 -10.87 6.06 19.47
CA PHE A 174 -12.12 6.73 19.15
C PHE A 174 -13.31 5.77 18.98
N VAL A 175 -13.10 4.48 19.15
CA VAL A 175 -14.12 3.42 19.05
C VAL A 175 -14.32 2.80 20.44
N PRO A 176 -15.57 2.47 20.84
CA PRO A 176 -15.80 1.75 22.10
C PRO A 176 -15.09 0.39 22.07
N PRO A 177 -14.35 0.01 23.14
CA PRO A 177 -13.60 -1.25 23.16
C PRO A 177 -14.49 -2.49 22.92
N GLU A 178 -15.73 -2.48 23.38
CA GLU A 178 -16.69 -3.58 23.25
C GLU A 178 -17.14 -3.89 21.82
N VAL A 179 -16.92 -2.96 20.87
CA VAL A 179 -17.24 -3.19 19.45
C VAL A 179 -16.08 -3.74 18.65
N ILE A 180 -14.90 -3.82 19.26
CA ILE A 180 -13.72 -4.42 18.65
C ILE A 180 -13.74 -5.92 18.94
N SER A 181 -14.46 -6.68 18.10
CA SER A 181 -14.52 -8.14 18.19
C SER A 181 -13.17 -8.78 17.94
N GLU A 182 -12.82 -9.82 18.68
CA GLU A 182 -11.67 -10.68 18.40
C GLU A 182 -12.01 -11.83 17.43
N GLU A 183 -13.28 -11.96 17.05
CA GLU A 183 -13.78 -13.00 16.17
C GLU A 183 -13.45 -12.73 14.70
N GLY A 184 -13.17 -13.81 13.99
CA GLY A 184 -12.81 -13.78 12.58
C GLY A 184 -11.39 -13.30 12.35
N VAL A 185 -10.76 -13.79 11.28
CA VAL A 185 -9.39 -13.42 10.94
C VAL A 185 -9.29 -13.09 9.47
N ALA A 186 -8.96 -11.83 9.17
CA ALA A 186 -8.53 -11.45 7.84
C ALA A 186 -7.14 -12.05 7.54
N ASP A 187 -6.81 -12.21 6.26
CA ASP A 187 -5.52 -12.78 5.78
C ASP A 187 -4.27 -12.10 6.37
N VAL A 188 -4.40 -10.89 6.87
CA VAL A 188 -3.31 -10.11 7.49
C VAL A 188 -3.18 -10.30 9.01
N GLY A 189 -3.96 -11.20 9.62
CA GLY A 189 -3.87 -11.53 11.05
C GLY A 189 -4.67 -10.61 11.98
N LEU A 190 -5.48 -9.70 11.44
CA LEU A 190 -6.42 -8.85 12.16
C LEU A 190 -7.77 -9.55 12.33
N SER A 191 -8.58 -9.13 13.30
CA SER A 191 -10.00 -9.46 13.28
C SER A 191 -10.70 -8.79 12.08
N ILE A 192 -11.85 -9.32 11.65
CA ILE A 192 -12.63 -8.71 10.57
C ILE A 192 -12.98 -7.26 10.89
N GLN A 193 -13.33 -6.98 12.14
CA GLN A 193 -13.68 -5.62 12.57
C GLN A 193 -12.49 -4.67 12.57
N GLU A 194 -11.32 -5.09 13.06
CA GLU A 194 -10.08 -4.31 12.98
C GLU A 194 -9.71 -4.01 11.53
N PHE A 195 -9.81 -5.01 10.66
CA PHE A 195 -9.59 -4.83 9.23
C PHE A 195 -10.55 -3.79 8.63
N LYS A 196 -11.87 -3.91 8.90
CA LYS A 196 -12.88 -2.98 8.38
C LYS A 196 -12.65 -1.55 8.88
N LEU A 197 -12.36 -1.38 10.16
CA LEU A 197 -12.04 -0.08 10.74
C LEU A 197 -10.78 0.52 10.11
N SER A 198 -9.72 -0.27 9.92
CA SER A 198 -8.50 0.22 9.30
C SER A 198 -8.73 0.68 7.85
N GLN A 199 -9.37 -0.14 7.03
CA GLN A 199 -9.54 0.10 5.59
C GLN A 199 -10.56 1.19 5.27
N TYR A 200 -11.71 1.18 5.97
CA TYR A 200 -12.86 1.99 5.59
C TYR A 200 -13.01 3.27 6.40
N ILE A 201 -12.37 3.35 7.57
CA ILE A 201 -12.43 4.53 8.47
C ILE A 201 -11.06 5.18 8.61
N CYS A 202 -10.06 4.46 9.16
CA CYS A 202 -8.77 5.05 9.50
C CYS A 202 -8.03 5.59 8.28
N TYR A 203 -7.81 4.77 7.27
CA TYR A 203 -7.04 5.21 6.10
C TYR A 203 -7.67 6.39 5.36
N PRO A 204 -8.98 6.40 5.05
CA PRO A 204 -9.61 7.54 4.39
C PRO A 204 -9.46 8.86 5.16
N ILE A 205 -9.59 8.81 6.49
CA ILE A 205 -9.53 10.00 7.34
C ILE A 205 -8.09 10.45 7.56
N PHE A 206 -7.23 9.54 8.04
CA PHE A 206 -5.90 9.92 8.49
C PHE A 206 -4.90 10.11 7.34
N ASP A 207 -5.08 9.48 6.19
CA ASP A 207 -4.31 9.84 4.99
C ASP A 207 -4.67 11.24 4.46
N LYS A 208 -5.92 11.67 4.66
CA LYS A 208 -6.32 13.05 4.35
C LYS A 208 -5.73 14.03 5.36
N GLN A 209 -5.72 13.68 6.65
CA GLN A 209 -5.07 14.46 7.70
C GLN A 209 -3.56 14.57 7.45
N ARG A 210 -2.89 13.45 7.13
CA ARG A 210 -1.46 13.42 6.75
C ARG A 210 -1.17 14.47 5.67
N ARG A 211 -1.92 14.48 4.57
CA ARG A 211 -1.72 15.46 3.49
C ARG A 211 -1.86 16.91 3.96
N ASN A 212 -2.86 17.16 4.80
CA ASN A 212 -3.07 18.49 5.36
C ASN A 212 -1.88 18.92 6.24
N VAL A 213 -1.42 18.07 7.14
CA VAL A 213 -0.33 18.43 8.06
C VAL A 213 1.00 18.55 7.33
N LEU A 214 1.31 17.70 6.37
CA LEU A 214 2.54 17.75 5.55
C LEU A 214 2.71 19.07 4.78
N GLU A 215 1.65 19.82 4.53
CA GLU A 215 1.72 21.15 3.91
C GLU A 215 2.10 22.23 4.93
N HIS A 216 1.71 22.07 6.19
CA HIS A 216 1.82 23.07 7.24
C HIS A 216 2.92 22.80 8.26
N MET A 217 3.49 21.58 8.29
CA MET A 217 4.54 21.20 9.24
C MET A 217 5.82 21.98 9.04
N ASP A 218 6.57 22.17 10.12
CA ASP A 218 7.94 22.70 10.15
C ASP A 218 8.95 21.55 10.28
N PHE A 219 8.53 20.46 10.91
CA PHE A 219 9.35 19.27 11.16
C PHE A 219 8.58 18.00 10.83
N TYR A 220 9.23 17.09 10.09
CA TYR A 220 8.80 15.73 9.88
C TYR A 220 9.52 14.81 10.85
N MET A 221 8.82 13.86 11.46
CA MET A 221 9.41 12.87 12.34
C MET A 221 9.02 11.47 11.92
N GLU A 222 10.01 10.63 11.59
CA GLU A 222 9.81 9.20 11.44
C GLU A 222 9.66 8.58 12.83
N SER A 223 8.44 8.07 13.13
CA SER A 223 8.13 7.41 14.39
C SER A 223 8.48 5.92 14.32
N GLY A 224 9.78 5.62 14.41
CA GLY A 224 10.32 4.27 14.46
C GLY A 224 10.64 3.83 15.88
N ASP A 225 11.47 2.77 15.99
CA ASP A 225 12.02 2.33 17.28
C ASP A 225 13.03 3.37 17.83
N GLU A 226 13.61 4.15 16.95
CA GLU A 226 14.47 5.30 17.22
C GLU A 226 13.93 6.46 16.37
N PRO A 227 13.31 7.49 16.99
CA PRO A 227 12.69 8.59 16.26
C PRO A 227 13.74 9.42 15.50
N LYS A 228 13.37 9.89 14.30
CA LYS A 228 14.24 10.72 13.47
C LYS A 228 13.49 11.98 13.05
N LEU A 229 13.95 13.11 13.60
CA LEU A 229 13.39 14.43 13.31
C LEU A 229 14.12 15.06 12.13
N ILE A 230 13.36 15.57 11.18
CA ILE A 230 13.85 16.14 9.91
C ILE A 230 13.21 17.52 9.70
N PRO A 231 13.99 18.62 9.64
CA PRO A 231 13.44 19.93 9.31
C PRO A 231 12.76 19.93 7.93
N LYS A 232 11.67 20.68 7.77
CA LYS A 232 10.86 20.76 6.53
C LYS A 232 11.69 20.91 5.27
N ARG A 233 12.64 21.83 5.25
CA ARG A 233 13.51 22.08 4.07
C ARG A 233 14.30 20.82 3.67
N VAL A 234 14.81 20.10 4.66
CA VAL A 234 15.56 18.84 4.45
C VAL A 234 14.62 17.75 3.95
N PHE A 235 13.48 17.58 4.61
CA PHE A 235 12.45 16.63 4.21
C PHE A 235 11.97 16.85 2.77
N GLU A 236 11.63 18.08 2.41
CA GLU A 236 11.18 18.42 1.05
C GLU A 236 12.30 18.16 0.02
N GLY A 237 13.56 18.43 0.37
CA GLY A 237 14.71 18.09 -0.45
C GLY A 237 14.86 16.58 -0.68
N LEU A 238 14.73 15.78 0.39
CA LEU A 238 14.77 14.31 0.30
C LEU A 238 13.64 13.75 -0.56
N ILE A 239 12.40 14.18 -0.30
CA ILE A 239 11.19 13.75 -1.03
C ILE A 239 11.27 14.12 -2.51
N SER A 240 11.69 15.34 -2.83
CA SER A 240 11.89 15.81 -4.20
C SER A 240 12.96 14.99 -4.92
N THR A 241 14.07 14.69 -4.24
CA THR A 241 15.14 13.87 -4.80
C THR A 241 14.65 12.43 -5.06
N LEU A 242 13.94 11.82 -4.11
CA LEU A 242 13.33 10.49 -4.29
C LEU A 242 12.41 10.42 -5.50
N ALA A 243 11.60 11.46 -5.73
CA ALA A 243 10.69 11.51 -6.88
C ALA A 243 11.41 11.58 -8.23
N GLU A 244 12.70 11.89 -8.26
CA GLU A 244 13.54 11.93 -9.46
C GLU A 244 14.39 10.66 -9.66
N HIS A 245 14.34 9.72 -8.73
CA HIS A 245 15.08 8.44 -8.79
C HIS A 245 14.12 7.27 -9.03
N PRO A 246 14.61 6.15 -9.58
CA PRO A 246 13.86 4.90 -9.53
C PRO A 246 13.58 4.50 -8.06
N ILE A 247 12.35 4.10 -7.76
CA ILE A 247 11.86 3.87 -6.40
C ILE A 247 11.69 2.39 -6.14
N ARG A 248 12.39 1.85 -5.12
CA ARG A 248 12.22 0.50 -4.63
C ARG A 248 11.40 0.53 -3.34
N LEU A 249 10.24 -0.11 -3.34
CA LEU A 249 9.44 -0.27 -2.12
C LEU A 249 9.99 -1.42 -1.27
N LYS A 250 9.80 -1.35 0.04
CA LYS A 250 10.12 -2.41 0.98
C LYS A 250 9.11 -3.55 0.79
N PRO A 251 9.51 -4.75 0.29
CA PRO A 251 8.57 -5.81 -0.01
C PRO A 251 7.93 -6.39 1.26
N LEU A 252 6.66 -6.80 1.13
CA LEU A 252 5.91 -7.48 2.19
C LEU A 252 5.67 -8.93 1.79
N TYR A 253 5.89 -9.86 2.72
CA TYR A 253 5.70 -11.29 2.51
C TYR A 253 4.63 -11.82 3.44
N ILE A 254 3.65 -12.51 2.87
CA ILE A 254 2.52 -13.05 3.63
C ILE A 254 2.41 -14.55 3.38
N GLN A 255 2.29 -15.31 4.47
CA GLN A 255 1.93 -16.71 4.42
C GLN A 255 0.45 -16.85 4.10
N GLY A 256 0.07 -17.93 3.45
CA GLY A 256 -1.33 -18.25 3.16
C GLY A 256 -1.54 -19.75 3.09
N PRO A 257 -2.78 -20.24 3.22
CA PRO A 257 -3.06 -21.66 3.31
C PRO A 257 -2.74 -22.46 2.02
N TRP A 258 -2.53 -21.76 0.91
CA TRP A 258 -2.14 -22.32 -0.38
C TRP A 258 -0.68 -22.02 -0.76
N GLY A 259 0.03 -21.29 0.11
CA GLY A 259 1.34 -20.74 -0.18
C GLY A 259 2.40 -21.78 -0.57
N GLY A 260 3.19 -21.42 -1.57
CA GLY A 260 4.27 -22.23 -2.12
C GLY A 260 5.61 -22.02 -1.42
N LYS A 261 6.66 -22.56 -2.05
CA LYS A 261 8.03 -22.56 -1.50
C LYS A 261 9.05 -21.89 -2.42
N TRP A 262 8.66 -21.39 -3.58
CA TRP A 262 9.60 -20.82 -4.54
C TRP A 262 10.10 -19.44 -4.08
N ILE A 263 9.19 -18.50 -3.75
CA ILE A 263 9.56 -17.17 -3.23
C ILE A 263 10.36 -17.29 -1.94
N LYS A 264 9.97 -18.21 -1.04
CA LYS A 264 10.72 -18.49 0.17
C LYS A 264 12.20 -18.77 -0.14
N LYS A 265 12.48 -19.62 -1.15
CA LYS A 265 13.85 -19.95 -1.58
C LYS A 265 14.54 -18.75 -2.23
N VAL A 266 13.86 -18.06 -3.15
CA VAL A 266 14.42 -16.93 -3.90
C VAL A 266 14.79 -15.76 -2.98
N ARG A 267 13.98 -15.52 -1.95
CA ARG A 267 14.14 -14.40 -1.00
C ARG A 267 14.79 -14.80 0.32
N ASN A 268 15.15 -16.08 0.49
CA ASN A 268 15.72 -16.63 1.72
C ASN A 268 14.86 -16.30 2.97
N LEU A 269 13.55 -16.58 2.89
CA LEU A 269 12.62 -16.34 4.00
C LEU A 269 12.64 -17.48 5.00
N SER A 270 12.48 -17.16 6.30
CA SER A 270 12.36 -18.18 7.36
C SER A 270 10.99 -18.84 7.45
N PHE A 271 9.99 -18.33 6.74
CA PHE A 271 8.64 -18.87 6.70
C PHE A 271 8.61 -20.32 6.22
N THR A 272 7.57 -21.07 6.60
CA THR A 272 7.34 -22.41 6.07
C THR A 272 6.91 -22.37 4.60
N SER A 273 6.09 -21.38 4.24
CA SER A 273 5.60 -21.11 2.88
C SER A 273 5.40 -19.61 2.70
N CYS A 274 5.22 -19.16 1.45
CA CYS A 274 4.85 -17.81 1.13
C CYS A 274 3.75 -17.85 0.06
N ALA A 275 2.60 -17.25 0.33
CA ALA A 275 1.52 -17.15 -0.65
C ALA A 275 1.69 -15.89 -1.51
N TRP A 276 1.95 -14.75 -0.86
CA TRP A 276 2.08 -13.45 -1.51
C TRP A 276 3.41 -12.77 -1.18
N ALA A 277 4.08 -12.29 -2.22
CA ALA A 277 5.21 -11.41 -2.08
C ALA A 277 4.88 -10.07 -2.75
N PHE A 278 4.46 -9.10 -1.97
CA PHE A 278 4.09 -7.78 -2.44
C PHE A 278 5.34 -6.97 -2.78
N GLU A 279 5.41 -6.49 -4.02
CA GLU A 279 6.54 -5.76 -4.57
C GLU A 279 6.23 -4.26 -4.79
N ALA A 280 4.99 -3.95 -5.14
CA ALA A 280 4.52 -2.57 -5.31
C ALA A 280 3.01 -2.51 -5.04
N ILE A 281 2.64 -2.27 -3.80
CA ILE A 281 1.28 -1.96 -3.38
C ILE A 281 1.31 -0.66 -2.60
N ALA A 282 0.94 0.40 -3.24
CA ALA A 282 0.63 1.64 -2.55
C ALA A 282 -0.86 1.61 -2.15
N PRO A 283 -1.19 2.04 -0.98
CA PRO A 283 -0.42 2.80 -0.01
C PRO A 283 0.17 1.99 1.16
N ASP A 284 0.11 0.66 1.13
CA ASP A 284 0.44 -0.19 2.30
C ASP A 284 1.95 -0.33 2.56
N MET A 285 2.77 -0.02 1.56
CA MET A 285 4.21 -0.20 1.62
C MET A 285 4.94 1.09 1.96
N SER A 286 6.16 0.92 2.44
CA SER A 286 7.12 1.98 2.75
C SER A 286 8.36 1.91 1.85
N LEU A 287 9.21 2.92 1.96
CA LEU A 287 10.54 2.97 1.37
C LEU A 287 11.58 2.94 2.49
N THR A 288 12.60 2.13 2.33
CA THR A 288 13.84 2.31 3.07
C THR A 288 14.72 3.26 2.28
N VAL A 289 15.04 4.40 2.87
CA VAL A 289 15.85 5.46 2.28
C VAL A 289 17.15 5.57 3.06
N ASN A 290 18.27 5.41 2.39
CA ASN A 290 19.58 5.57 3.01
C ASN A 290 20.15 6.95 2.66
N VAL A 291 20.42 7.75 3.67
CA VAL A 291 21.05 9.07 3.58
C VAL A 291 22.37 8.98 4.34
N ASP A 292 23.46 8.74 3.62
CA ASP A 292 24.76 8.42 4.19
C ASP A 292 24.69 7.17 5.08
N HIS A 293 24.79 7.29 6.40
CA HIS A 293 24.68 6.17 7.34
C HIS A 293 23.31 6.05 8.01
N ILE A 294 22.39 6.99 7.72
CA ILE A 294 21.07 7.07 8.34
C ILE A 294 20.05 6.36 7.45
N ASN A 295 19.36 5.38 8.01
CA ASN A 295 18.24 4.71 7.37
C ASN A 295 16.92 5.30 7.85
N LEU A 296 16.12 5.80 6.91
CA LEU A 296 14.78 6.31 7.13
C LEU A 296 13.76 5.32 6.55
N GLU A 297 12.65 5.13 7.23
CA GLU A 297 11.52 4.40 6.70
C GLU A 297 10.33 5.34 6.45
N ILE A 298 10.11 5.71 5.19
CA ILE A 298 9.08 6.66 4.79
C ILE A 298 7.90 5.92 4.17
N PRO A 299 6.65 6.12 4.62
CA PRO A 299 5.47 5.57 3.95
C PRO A 299 5.40 6.03 2.48
N PHE A 300 5.12 5.12 1.55
CA PHE A 300 5.02 5.51 0.13
C PHE A 300 3.88 6.51 -0.10
N ILE A 301 2.82 6.42 0.68
CA ILE A 301 1.73 7.39 0.63
C ILE A 301 2.18 8.81 1.02
N THR A 302 3.18 8.95 1.89
CA THR A 302 3.78 10.25 2.26
C THR A 302 4.53 10.85 1.06
N LEU A 303 5.35 10.04 0.38
CA LEU A 303 6.01 10.45 -0.86
C LEU A 303 4.98 10.84 -1.95
N LEU A 304 3.93 10.03 -2.14
CA LEU A 304 2.84 10.35 -3.08
C LEU A 304 2.08 11.61 -2.68
N SER A 305 1.92 11.88 -1.38
CA SER A 305 1.22 13.07 -0.90
C SER A 305 1.92 14.37 -1.31
N LYS A 306 3.23 14.36 -1.45
CA LYS A 306 4.03 15.52 -1.85
C LYS A 306 4.32 15.54 -3.37
N GLU A 307 4.66 14.41 -3.97
CA GLU A 307 5.26 14.36 -5.31
C GLU A 307 4.45 13.53 -6.34
N ARG A 308 3.16 13.36 -6.08
CA ARG A 308 2.29 12.50 -6.90
C ARG A 308 2.39 12.73 -8.40
N LYS A 309 2.32 13.98 -8.85
CA LYS A 309 2.32 14.31 -10.27
C LYS A 309 3.64 13.95 -10.95
N ARG A 310 4.75 14.12 -10.25
CA ARG A 310 6.07 13.74 -10.76
C ARG A 310 6.24 12.24 -10.82
N ILE A 311 5.67 11.51 -9.84
CA ILE A 311 5.78 10.04 -9.77
C ILE A 311 4.86 9.36 -10.75
N ILE A 312 3.53 9.67 -10.73
CA ILE A 312 2.57 8.94 -11.57
C ILE A 312 2.20 9.64 -12.89
N GLY A 313 2.61 10.89 -13.07
CA GLY A 313 2.30 11.72 -14.24
C GLY A 313 0.99 12.50 -14.09
N GLU A 314 0.90 13.66 -14.74
CA GLU A 314 -0.24 14.59 -14.65
C GLU A 314 -1.58 13.94 -15.01
N LYS A 315 -1.64 13.19 -16.13
CA LYS A 315 -2.86 12.52 -16.60
C LYS A 315 -3.36 11.48 -15.60
N ALA A 316 -2.45 10.66 -15.08
CA ALA A 316 -2.79 9.66 -14.07
C ALA A 316 -3.22 10.32 -12.75
N ALA A 317 -2.51 11.36 -12.31
CA ALA A 317 -2.86 12.12 -11.12
C ALA A 317 -4.25 12.75 -11.19
N LYS A 318 -4.65 13.25 -12.37
CA LYS A 318 -6.01 13.77 -12.61
C LYS A 318 -7.06 12.67 -12.59
N LYS A 319 -6.78 11.52 -13.22
CA LYS A 319 -7.73 10.42 -13.38
C LYS A 319 -7.97 9.64 -12.08
N PHE A 320 -6.90 9.31 -11.37
CA PHE A 320 -6.94 8.42 -10.21
C PHE A 320 -6.90 9.16 -8.85
N GLY A 321 -6.78 10.49 -8.87
CA GLY A 321 -6.70 11.26 -7.63
C GLY A 321 -5.50 10.83 -6.78
N TRP A 322 -5.74 10.44 -5.55
CA TRP A 322 -4.73 9.97 -4.60
C TRP A 322 -4.46 8.47 -4.67
N PHE A 323 -5.17 7.76 -5.52
CA PHE A 323 -5.03 6.32 -5.72
C PHE A 323 -3.82 6.01 -6.63
N PHE A 324 -2.94 5.11 -6.20
CA PHE A 324 -1.87 4.59 -7.06
C PHE A 324 -2.46 3.45 -7.91
N PRO A 325 -2.47 3.58 -9.25
CA PRO A 325 -3.38 2.81 -10.09
C PRO A 325 -2.95 1.37 -10.41
N VAL A 326 -1.74 0.94 -10.02
CA VAL A 326 -1.21 -0.39 -10.34
C VAL A 326 -0.56 -1.00 -9.11
N ARG A 327 -0.83 -2.28 -8.87
CA ARG A 327 -0.15 -3.10 -7.87
C ARG A 327 0.59 -4.25 -8.53
N ILE A 328 1.68 -4.69 -7.93
CA ILE A 328 2.50 -5.82 -8.38
C ILE A 328 2.82 -6.70 -7.18
N HIS A 329 2.60 -7.99 -7.31
CA HIS A 329 3.06 -9.00 -6.35
C HIS A 329 3.26 -10.36 -7.02
N TYR A 330 3.99 -11.23 -6.35
CA TYR A 330 4.06 -12.64 -6.73
C TYR A 330 3.01 -13.42 -5.96
N ASP A 331 2.32 -14.31 -6.67
CA ASP A 331 1.56 -15.40 -6.10
C ASP A 331 2.33 -16.69 -6.28
N ASP A 332 2.62 -17.36 -5.18
CA ASP A 332 3.41 -18.58 -5.17
C ASP A 332 2.56 -19.76 -4.67
N SER A 333 2.19 -20.63 -5.59
CA SER A 333 1.55 -21.94 -5.32
C SER A 333 2.47 -23.12 -5.63
N PHE A 334 3.77 -22.87 -5.90
CA PHE A 334 4.73 -23.91 -6.28
C PHE A 334 5.15 -24.75 -5.06
N ASP A 335 4.89 -26.03 -5.09
CA ASP A 335 4.90 -26.94 -3.92
C ASP A 335 3.84 -26.56 -2.86
N GLY A 336 2.77 -25.90 -3.28
CA GLY A 336 1.63 -25.47 -2.48
C GLY A 336 0.30 -25.98 -3.04
N GLY A 337 -0.78 -25.26 -2.74
CA GLY A 337 -2.15 -25.59 -3.16
C GLY A 337 -2.72 -24.65 -4.22
N ASN A 338 -3.95 -24.93 -4.66
CA ASN A 338 -4.71 -23.97 -5.47
C ASN A 338 -5.06 -22.73 -4.64
N MET A 339 -4.99 -21.54 -5.24
CA MET A 339 -5.63 -20.34 -4.71
C MET A 339 -7.15 -20.52 -4.69
N ALA A 340 -7.85 -19.83 -3.79
CA ALA A 340 -9.31 -19.84 -3.76
C ALA A 340 -9.92 -19.45 -5.12
N ILE A 341 -11.03 -20.08 -5.49
CA ILE A 341 -11.83 -19.66 -6.63
C ILE A 341 -12.54 -18.35 -6.26
N GLN A 342 -12.31 -17.31 -7.05
CA GLN A 342 -12.70 -15.95 -6.68
C GLN A 342 -13.17 -15.08 -7.86
N VAL A 343 -13.82 -13.96 -7.52
CA VAL A 343 -14.26 -12.94 -8.47
C VAL A 343 -13.95 -11.56 -7.90
N HIS A 344 -13.49 -10.64 -8.74
CA HIS A 344 -13.29 -9.25 -8.36
C HIS A 344 -14.36 -8.34 -8.97
N PRO A 345 -14.88 -7.35 -8.23
CA PRO A 345 -15.88 -6.43 -8.71
C PRO A 345 -15.31 -5.33 -9.63
N ASN A 346 -16.13 -4.81 -10.52
CA ASN A 346 -15.82 -3.64 -11.33
C ASN A 346 -16.06 -2.32 -10.56
N GLY A 347 -15.63 -1.19 -11.14
CA GLY A 347 -15.74 0.13 -10.52
C GLY A 347 -17.18 0.55 -10.19
N SER A 348 -18.17 0.22 -11.04
CA SER A 348 -19.59 0.54 -10.76
C SER A 348 -20.12 -0.24 -9.56
N TYR A 349 -19.71 -1.50 -9.41
CA TYR A 349 -20.10 -2.33 -8.28
C TYR A 349 -19.53 -1.78 -6.96
N VAL A 350 -18.22 -1.53 -6.89
CA VAL A 350 -17.59 -1.04 -5.66
C VAL A 350 -18.06 0.37 -5.31
N LYS A 351 -18.36 1.21 -6.31
CA LYS A 351 -18.94 2.54 -6.07
C LYS A 351 -20.31 2.45 -5.39
N LYS A 352 -21.15 1.54 -5.87
CA LYS A 352 -22.50 1.34 -5.34
C LYS A 352 -22.50 0.74 -3.94
N HIS A 353 -21.65 -0.27 -3.69
CA HIS A 353 -21.71 -1.08 -2.48
C HIS A 353 -20.75 -0.62 -1.38
N PHE A 354 -19.58 -0.06 -1.76
CA PHE A 354 -18.48 0.21 -0.83
C PHE A 354 -17.96 1.65 -0.86
N ASN A 355 -18.60 2.56 -1.61
CA ASN A 355 -18.15 3.93 -1.82
C ASN A 355 -16.74 4.05 -2.44
N GLU A 356 -16.19 2.96 -3.02
CA GLU A 356 -14.89 2.96 -3.67
C GLU A 356 -15.02 3.37 -5.14
N SER A 357 -13.97 3.97 -5.69
CA SER A 357 -13.98 4.50 -7.07
C SER A 357 -13.39 3.55 -8.10
N VAL A 358 -12.54 2.62 -7.69
CA VAL A 358 -11.75 1.76 -8.58
C VAL A 358 -12.04 0.30 -8.30
N GLY A 359 -12.51 -0.43 -9.33
CA GLY A 359 -12.67 -1.88 -9.28
C GLY A 359 -11.34 -2.61 -9.46
N GLN A 360 -11.35 -3.92 -9.26
CA GLN A 360 -10.15 -4.75 -9.35
C GLN A 360 -10.09 -5.48 -10.67
N HIS A 361 -9.12 -5.10 -11.51
CA HIS A 361 -8.70 -5.81 -12.71
C HIS A 361 -7.32 -6.41 -12.48
N GLU A 362 -7.06 -7.57 -13.03
CA GLU A 362 -5.80 -8.28 -12.84
C GLU A 362 -5.24 -8.86 -14.14
N ALA A 363 -4.02 -9.32 -14.06
CA ALA A 363 -3.38 -10.16 -15.06
C ALA A 363 -2.32 -11.03 -14.37
N TYR A 364 -2.21 -12.29 -14.77
CA TYR A 364 -1.20 -13.24 -14.30
C TYR A 364 -0.14 -13.45 -15.37
N TYR A 365 1.09 -13.04 -15.10
CA TYR A 365 2.24 -13.43 -15.93
C TYR A 365 2.93 -14.63 -15.26
N ILE A 366 2.95 -15.75 -15.96
CA ILE A 366 3.47 -17.01 -15.41
C ILE A 366 4.99 -17.03 -15.41
N ILE A 367 5.58 -17.14 -14.22
CA ILE A 367 7.03 -17.21 -13.99
C ILE A 367 7.54 -18.65 -14.04
N LYS A 368 6.82 -19.56 -13.40
CA LYS A 368 7.23 -20.95 -13.23
C LYS A 368 6.02 -21.88 -13.14
N THR A 369 6.13 -23.08 -13.70
CA THR A 369 5.10 -24.12 -13.60
C THR A 369 5.71 -25.50 -13.46
N ARG A 370 4.92 -26.47 -13.02
CA ARG A 370 5.12 -27.90 -13.27
C ARG A 370 4.22 -28.39 -14.41
N SER A 371 4.48 -29.56 -14.91
CA SER A 371 3.60 -30.22 -15.87
C SER A 371 2.19 -30.39 -15.29
N GLY A 372 1.18 -30.02 -16.06
CA GLY A 372 -0.23 -30.11 -15.65
C GLY A 372 -0.75 -28.88 -14.87
N SER A 373 0.09 -27.87 -14.59
CA SER A 373 -0.38 -26.63 -13.99
C SER A 373 -1.37 -25.91 -14.90
N LYS A 374 -2.39 -25.30 -14.31
CA LYS A 374 -3.43 -24.55 -15.02
C LYS A 374 -3.87 -23.31 -14.24
N VAL A 375 -4.26 -22.28 -14.96
CA VAL A 375 -4.99 -21.15 -14.41
C VAL A 375 -6.48 -21.42 -14.59
N TYR A 376 -7.24 -21.36 -13.51
CA TYR A 376 -8.69 -21.40 -13.59
C TYR A 376 -9.18 -20.02 -14.05
N LEU A 377 -9.92 -19.96 -15.17
CA LEU A 377 -10.25 -18.68 -15.80
C LEU A 377 -11.56 -18.77 -16.59
N GLY A 378 -12.57 -18.04 -16.11
CA GLY A 378 -13.91 -18.04 -16.68
C GLY A 378 -14.71 -19.30 -16.37
N LEU A 379 -15.93 -19.31 -16.87
CA LEU A 379 -16.88 -20.42 -16.70
C LEU A 379 -16.72 -21.45 -17.81
N LYS A 380 -17.11 -22.69 -17.56
CA LYS A 380 -17.28 -23.69 -18.62
C LYS A 380 -18.52 -23.40 -19.49
N GLU A 381 -18.50 -23.91 -20.71
CA GLU A 381 -19.69 -23.87 -21.58
C GLU A 381 -20.80 -24.74 -20.98
N GLY A 382 -22.05 -24.34 -21.23
CA GLY A 382 -23.23 -25.12 -20.89
C GLY A 382 -23.60 -25.21 -19.41
N ILE A 383 -22.85 -24.58 -18.50
CA ILE A 383 -23.14 -24.65 -17.07
C ILE A 383 -24.47 -23.96 -16.69
N ASN A 384 -25.12 -24.49 -15.66
CA ASN A 384 -26.25 -23.85 -15.00
C ASN A 384 -25.72 -23.04 -13.80
N LEU A 385 -25.84 -21.70 -13.85
CA LEU A 385 -25.37 -20.81 -12.79
C LEU A 385 -26.12 -20.99 -11.47
N LYS A 386 -27.40 -21.34 -11.52
CA LYS A 386 -28.19 -21.61 -10.31
C LYS A 386 -27.69 -22.87 -9.62
N ASP A 387 -27.43 -23.93 -10.38
CA ASP A 387 -26.86 -25.18 -9.84
C ASP A 387 -25.47 -24.90 -9.26
N PHE A 388 -24.62 -24.14 -9.95
CA PHE A 388 -23.31 -23.75 -9.41
C PHE A 388 -23.42 -22.99 -8.09
N TYR A 389 -24.36 -22.03 -7.98
CA TYR A 389 -24.60 -21.28 -6.75
C TYR A 389 -25.02 -22.22 -5.61
N GLU A 390 -26.01 -23.10 -5.84
CA GLU A 390 -26.50 -24.05 -4.81
C GLU A 390 -25.42 -25.01 -4.35
N LYS A 391 -24.59 -25.53 -5.27
CA LYS A 391 -23.45 -26.41 -4.91
C LYS A 391 -22.37 -25.66 -4.13
N ALA A 392 -22.05 -24.42 -4.50
CA ALA A 392 -21.12 -23.58 -3.75
C ALA A 392 -21.67 -23.20 -2.36
N LYS A 393 -22.99 -23.00 -2.26
CA LYS A 393 -23.69 -22.77 -0.99
C LYS A 393 -23.63 -24.02 -0.09
N GLY A 394 -23.88 -25.22 -0.63
CA GLY A 394 -23.71 -26.46 0.11
C GLY A 394 -22.27 -26.65 0.62
N ALA A 395 -21.28 -26.25 -0.17
CA ALA A 395 -19.88 -26.29 0.29
C ALA A 395 -19.61 -25.30 1.45
N ARG A 396 -20.18 -24.10 1.39
CA ARG A 396 -20.05 -23.12 2.47
C ARG A 396 -20.79 -23.54 3.74
N ASP A 397 -22.07 -23.93 3.63
CA ASP A 397 -22.98 -24.11 4.75
C ASP A 397 -22.87 -25.54 5.34
N GLU A 398 -22.87 -26.56 4.49
CA GLU A 398 -22.92 -27.98 4.85
C GLU A 398 -21.56 -28.70 4.78
N LYS A 399 -20.50 -27.98 4.33
CA LYS A 399 -19.14 -28.53 4.16
C LYS A 399 -19.05 -29.66 3.13
N ILE A 400 -19.95 -29.70 2.16
CA ILE A 400 -19.93 -30.65 1.04
C ILE A 400 -18.90 -30.19 0.01
N PRO A 401 -17.86 -30.99 -0.33
CA PRO A 401 -16.86 -30.58 -1.31
C PRO A 401 -17.49 -30.21 -2.66
N LEU A 402 -17.09 -29.05 -3.20
CA LEU A 402 -17.52 -28.58 -4.52
C LEU A 402 -16.62 -29.15 -5.62
N ASP A 403 -17.19 -29.85 -6.59
CA ASP A 403 -16.49 -30.20 -7.83
C ASP A 403 -16.47 -28.96 -8.77
N TYR A 404 -15.61 -28.02 -8.41
CA TYR A 404 -15.47 -26.73 -9.09
C TYR A 404 -15.01 -26.86 -10.54
N GLU A 405 -14.31 -27.94 -10.90
CA GLU A 405 -13.88 -28.17 -12.29
C GLU A 405 -15.05 -28.46 -13.23
N ASN A 406 -16.25 -28.77 -12.73
CA ASN A 406 -17.45 -28.85 -13.55
C ASN A 406 -17.97 -27.46 -13.98
N TYR A 407 -17.62 -26.41 -13.26
CA TYR A 407 -18.14 -25.05 -13.47
C TYR A 407 -17.09 -24.06 -13.96
N VAL A 408 -15.84 -24.18 -13.49
CA VAL A 408 -14.77 -23.23 -13.79
C VAL A 408 -13.81 -23.83 -14.83
N ASN A 409 -13.47 -23.01 -15.83
CA ASN A 409 -12.63 -23.44 -16.94
C ASN A 409 -11.15 -23.45 -16.53
N GLY A 410 -10.48 -24.59 -16.65
CA GLY A 410 -9.04 -24.76 -16.42
C GLY A 410 -8.24 -24.57 -17.72
N VAL A 411 -7.39 -23.56 -17.77
CA VAL A 411 -6.53 -23.26 -18.94
C VAL A 411 -5.09 -23.69 -18.62
N PRO A 412 -4.48 -24.58 -19.39
CA PRO A 412 -3.08 -24.96 -19.21
C PRO A 412 -2.15 -23.73 -19.25
N SER A 413 -1.18 -23.71 -18.35
CA SER A 413 -0.23 -22.60 -18.20
C SER A 413 1.22 -23.05 -18.39
N THR A 414 2.01 -22.20 -19.03
CA THR A 414 3.45 -22.39 -19.23
C THR A 414 4.20 -21.10 -18.89
N PRO A 415 5.49 -21.15 -18.48
CA PRO A 415 6.26 -19.96 -18.21
C PRO A 415 6.27 -19.00 -19.42
N GLY A 416 5.98 -17.72 -19.17
CA GLY A 416 5.87 -16.70 -20.19
C GLY A 416 4.45 -16.44 -20.71
N ASP A 417 3.47 -17.26 -20.35
CA ASP A 417 2.05 -16.98 -20.64
C ASP A 417 1.56 -15.77 -19.85
N LEU A 418 0.67 -15.00 -20.46
CA LEU A 418 -0.09 -13.95 -19.82
C LEU A 418 -1.58 -14.21 -19.91
N PHE A 419 -2.25 -14.19 -18.76
CA PHE A 419 -3.70 -14.27 -18.64
C PHE A 419 -4.26 -12.94 -18.16
N LEU A 420 -5.13 -12.32 -18.95
CA LEU A 420 -5.85 -11.11 -18.54
C LEU A 420 -7.07 -11.49 -17.72
N ILE A 421 -7.31 -10.78 -16.63
CA ILE A 421 -8.40 -11.05 -15.68
C ILE A 421 -9.18 -9.74 -15.44
N PRO A 422 -10.02 -9.32 -16.41
CA PRO A 422 -10.88 -8.16 -16.19
C PRO A 422 -11.89 -8.43 -15.08
N ALA A 423 -12.22 -7.40 -14.30
CA ALA A 423 -13.20 -7.49 -13.21
C ALA A 423 -14.47 -8.22 -13.62
N GLY A 424 -14.98 -9.08 -12.76
CA GLY A 424 -16.11 -9.98 -13.03
C GLY A 424 -15.74 -11.33 -13.68
N THR A 425 -14.47 -11.60 -13.92
CA THR A 425 -14.01 -12.93 -14.36
C THR A 425 -13.81 -13.82 -13.15
N ILE A 426 -14.47 -14.97 -13.09
CA ILE A 426 -14.15 -16.00 -12.10
C ILE A 426 -12.79 -16.60 -12.41
N HIS A 427 -11.91 -16.74 -11.41
CA HIS A 427 -10.55 -17.21 -11.64
C HIS A 427 -9.89 -17.75 -10.37
N ALA A 428 -8.76 -18.43 -10.54
CA ALA A 428 -7.79 -18.78 -9.50
C ALA A 428 -6.45 -19.17 -10.12
N LEU A 429 -5.37 -18.96 -9.39
CA LEU A 429 -4.09 -19.59 -9.68
C LEU A 429 -4.15 -21.04 -9.22
N GLY A 430 -3.96 -22.00 -10.13
CA GLY A 430 -3.86 -23.41 -9.78
C GLY A 430 -2.53 -23.73 -9.08
N LYS A 431 -2.43 -24.89 -8.49
CA LYS A 431 -1.23 -25.35 -7.78
C LYS A 431 0.00 -25.49 -8.68
N ASP A 432 1.16 -25.59 -8.05
CA ASP A 432 2.45 -25.90 -8.68
C ASP A 432 2.92 -24.87 -9.71
N GLN A 433 2.62 -23.58 -9.46
CA GLN A 433 3.08 -22.50 -10.31
C GLN A 433 3.35 -21.20 -9.52
N VAL A 434 4.04 -20.29 -10.16
CA VAL A 434 4.30 -18.94 -9.66
C VAL A 434 3.88 -17.96 -10.74
N CYS A 435 3.12 -16.96 -10.40
CA CYS A 435 2.86 -15.83 -11.29
C CYS A 435 3.32 -14.49 -10.68
N LEU A 436 3.61 -13.56 -11.55
CA LEU A 436 3.63 -12.14 -11.19
C LEU A 436 2.24 -11.60 -11.50
N GLU A 437 1.51 -11.22 -10.47
CA GLU A 437 0.20 -10.61 -10.59
C GLU A 437 0.33 -9.10 -10.75
N ILE A 438 -0.40 -8.57 -11.69
CA ILE A 438 -0.55 -7.15 -11.97
C ILE A 438 -2.01 -6.78 -11.71
N GLY A 439 -2.29 -5.86 -10.80
CA GLY A 439 -3.66 -5.48 -10.45
C GLY A 439 -3.87 -3.98 -10.36
N THR A 440 -5.15 -3.55 -10.24
CA THR A 440 -5.52 -2.12 -10.12
C THR A 440 -5.92 -1.69 -8.73
N SER A 441 -6.44 -2.57 -7.90
CA SER A 441 -6.83 -2.24 -6.53
C SER A 441 -6.61 -3.43 -5.62
N TYR A 442 -6.94 -3.30 -4.36
CA TYR A 442 -6.84 -4.36 -3.39
C TYR A 442 -8.06 -4.37 -2.47
N GLY A 443 -8.34 -5.50 -1.83
CA GLY A 443 -9.32 -5.60 -0.76
C GLY A 443 -10.73 -6.04 -1.15
N TYR A 444 -11.03 -6.21 -2.44
CA TYR A 444 -12.36 -6.69 -2.87
C TYR A 444 -12.27 -8.02 -3.60
N THR A 445 -11.90 -9.04 -2.87
CA THR A 445 -11.85 -10.42 -3.36
C THR A 445 -13.05 -11.20 -2.86
N PHE A 446 -13.93 -11.62 -3.77
CA PHE A 446 -15.11 -12.39 -3.43
C PHE A 446 -14.85 -13.87 -3.66
N HIS A 447 -14.55 -14.61 -2.58
CA HIS A 447 -14.32 -16.04 -2.63
C HIS A 447 -15.61 -16.79 -2.94
N VAL A 448 -15.52 -17.74 -3.88
CA VAL A 448 -16.60 -18.68 -4.25
C VAL A 448 -16.37 -20.03 -3.57
N TYR A 449 -15.11 -20.48 -3.51
CA TYR A 449 -14.73 -21.75 -2.91
C TYR A 449 -13.25 -21.77 -2.53
N ASP A 450 -12.92 -22.21 -1.32
CA ASP A 450 -11.54 -22.37 -0.85
C ASP A 450 -11.24 -23.79 -0.36
N TYR A 451 -11.80 -24.79 -1.02
CA TYR A 451 -11.49 -26.22 -0.88
C TYR A 451 -11.75 -26.77 0.54
N LEU A 452 -12.58 -26.15 1.35
CA LEU A 452 -12.81 -26.45 2.76
C LEU A 452 -11.50 -26.53 3.56
N ARG A 453 -10.52 -25.76 3.13
CA ARG A 453 -9.17 -25.75 3.69
C ARG A 453 -9.10 -24.73 4.83
N PRO A 454 -8.60 -25.15 6.02
CA PRO A 454 -8.36 -24.20 7.09
C PRO A 454 -7.23 -23.20 6.74
N ASP A 455 -7.34 -22.02 7.29
CA ASP A 455 -6.28 -21.02 7.31
C ASP A 455 -5.13 -21.46 8.27
N LEU A 456 -4.12 -20.61 8.44
CA LEU A 456 -2.99 -20.89 9.32
C LEU A 456 -3.35 -20.95 10.83
N LYS A 457 -4.55 -20.53 11.20
CA LYS A 457 -5.09 -20.57 12.57
C LYS A 457 -6.10 -21.71 12.76
N GLY A 458 -6.41 -22.48 11.72
CA GLY A 458 -7.37 -23.59 11.76
C GLY A 458 -8.80 -23.21 11.39
N ASN A 459 -9.08 -21.95 11.01
CA ASN A 459 -10.40 -21.48 10.63
C ASN A 459 -10.63 -21.61 9.12
N LEU A 460 -11.88 -21.90 8.72
CA LEU A 460 -12.25 -21.82 7.30
C LEU A 460 -12.31 -20.35 6.86
N ARG A 461 -11.77 -20.06 5.69
CA ARG A 461 -11.83 -18.71 5.11
C ARG A 461 -13.24 -18.35 4.67
N GLU A 462 -13.55 -17.07 4.76
CA GLU A 462 -14.85 -16.52 4.42
C GLU A 462 -15.20 -16.70 2.93
N ILE A 463 -16.46 -17.04 2.65
CA ILE A 463 -17.00 -17.26 1.31
C ILE A 463 -18.12 -16.24 1.03
N HIS A 464 -17.99 -15.51 -0.08
CA HIS A 464 -18.77 -14.31 -0.39
C HIS A 464 -19.71 -14.52 -1.58
N LEU A 465 -20.54 -15.59 -1.59
CA LEU A 465 -21.31 -16.03 -2.77
C LEU A 465 -22.18 -14.94 -3.37
N ASP A 466 -22.92 -14.20 -2.54
CA ASP A 466 -23.82 -13.18 -3.04
C ASP A 466 -23.11 -12.06 -3.81
N HIS A 467 -21.98 -11.60 -3.29
CA HIS A 467 -21.13 -10.63 -3.97
C HIS A 467 -20.50 -11.23 -5.23
N ALA A 468 -19.95 -12.44 -5.14
CA ALA A 468 -19.29 -13.10 -6.24
C ALA A 468 -20.22 -13.31 -7.44
N PHE A 469 -21.40 -13.88 -7.22
CA PHE A 469 -22.35 -14.16 -8.29
C PHE A 469 -23.01 -12.90 -8.89
N ARG A 470 -23.20 -11.83 -8.08
CA ARG A 470 -23.65 -10.53 -8.59
C ARG A 470 -22.58 -9.79 -9.41
N ALA A 471 -21.30 -9.93 -9.04
CA ALA A 471 -20.19 -9.30 -9.77
C ALA A 471 -19.77 -10.08 -11.01
N MET A 472 -20.05 -11.39 -11.06
CA MET A 472 -19.61 -12.30 -12.11
C MET A 472 -20.20 -11.98 -13.46
N LYS A 473 -19.36 -12.07 -14.51
CA LYS A 473 -19.77 -11.93 -15.93
C LYS A 473 -20.00 -13.31 -16.54
N ASN A 474 -21.25 -13.74 -16.60
CA ASN A 474 -21.66 -15.09 -17.01
C ASN A 474 -21.36 -15.45 -18.48
N TYR A 475 -21.10 -14.46 -19.34
CA TYR A 475 -20.73 -14.68 -20.75
C TYR A 475 -19.25 -15.05 -20.93
N ARG A 476 -18.39 -14.88 -19.91
CA ARG A 476 -16.96 -15.19 -19.97
C ARG A 476 -16.75 -16.70 -19.80
N LYS A 477 -17.10 -17.43 -20.85
CA LYS A 477 -16.99 -18.88 -20.91
C LYS A 477 -15.76 -19.33 -21.70
N THR A 478 -15.50 -20.62 -21.75
CA THR A 478 -14.30 -21.26 -22.34
C THR A 478 -13.87 -20.66 -23.68
N LYS A 479 -14.79 -20.55 -24.66
CA LYS A 479 -14.48 -20.01 -26.01
C LYS A 479 -14.13 -18.53 -25.94
N TRP A 480 -14.90 -17.77 -25.18
CA TRP A 480 -14.65 -16.34 -25.01
C TRP A 480 -13.31 -16.07 -24.31
N VAL A 481 -12.99 -16.85 -23.28
CA VAL A 481 -11.73 -16.78 -22.52
C VAL A 481 -10.53 -17.06 -23.43
N ALA A 482 -10.60 -18.13 -24.21
CA ALA A 482 -9.51 -18.51 -25.14
C ALA A 482 -9.22 -17.41 -26.17
N HIS A 483 -10.25 -16.72 -26.64
CA HIS A 483 -10.09 -15.67 -27.64
C HIS A 483 -9.64 -14.31 -27.06
N ASN A 484 -10.06 -13.97 -25.84
CA ASN A 484 -9.90 -12.61 -25.31
C ASN A 484 -8.89 -12.48 -24.18
N LEU A 485 -8.67 -13.52 -23.37
CA LEU A 485 -7.92 -13.41 -22.12
C LEU A 485 -6.51 -13.99 -22.16
N LYS A 486 -6.23 -14.94 -23.04
CA LYS A 486 -4.88 -15.44 -23.31
C LYS A 486 -4.37 -14.87 -24.62
N GLN A 487 -3.50 -13.87 -24.55
CA GLN A 487 -3.01 -13.16 -25.74
C GLN A 487 -1.61 -13.61 -26.13
N SER A 488 -1.33 -13.63 -27.44
CA SER A 488 0.01 -13.94 -27.97
C SER A 488 0.88 -12.70 -27.96
N PRO A 489 2.17 -12.81 -27.61
CA PRO A 489 3.12 -11.71 -27.65
C PRO A 489 3.25 -11.11 -29.06
N ARG A 490 3.26 -9.78 -29.15
CA ARG A 490 3.45 -9.03 -30.40
C ARG A 490 4.67 -8.11 -30.28
N ILE A 491 5.59 -8.17 -31.23
CA ILE A 491 6.75 -7.28 -31.26
C ILE A 491 6.28 -5.83 -31.45
N LEU A 492 6.73 -4.94 -30.56
CA LEU A 492 6.51 -3.50 -30.64
C LEU A 492 7.73 -2.77 -31.20
N ARG A 493 8.92 -3.13 -30.71
CA ARG A 493 10.18 -2.49 -31.12
C ARG A 493 11.28 -3.55 -31.23
N ASN A 494 12.16 -3.37 -32.24
CA ASN A 494 13.42 -4.10 -32.36
C ASN A 494 14.58 -3.15 -32.09
N PHE A 495 15.55 -3.61 -31.33
CA PHE A 495 16.80 -2.93 -31.02
C PHE A 495 17.98 -3.81 -31.46
N LYS A 496 19.15 -3.23 -31.57
CA LYS A 496 20.36 -4.00 -31.87
C LYS A 496 20.63 -5.10 -30.81
N SER A 497 20.41 -4.76 -29.55
CA SER A 497 20.65 -5.62 -28.38
C SER A 497 19.43 -6.40 -27.89
N GLY A 498 18.22 -6.18 -28.44
CA GLY A 498 17.02 -6.82 -27.89
C GLY A 498 15.71 -6.48 -28.57
N ARG A 499 14.62 -6.87 -27.93
CA ARG A 499 13.24 -6.67 -28.43
C ARG A 499 12.29 -6.26 -27.30
N GLU A 500 11.30 -5.44 -27.65
CA GLU A 500 10.15 -5.18 -26.80
C GLU A 500 8.89 -5.83 -27.38
N TYR A 501 8.17 -6.54 -26.53
CA TYR A 501 6.92 -7.21 -26.88
C TYR A 501 5.75 -6.61 -26.10
N LEU A 502 4.62 -6.38 -26.75
CA LEU A 502 3.32 -6.29 -26.08
C LEU A 502 2.84 -7.68 -25.74
N LEU A 503 2.64 -7.98 -24.48
CA LEU A 503 2.13 -9.27 -24.01
C LEU A 503 0.61 -9.24 -23.88
N GLY A 504 0.04 -8.16 -23.36
CA GLY A 504 -1.39 -8.05 -23.17
C GLY A 504 -1.90 -6.62 -23.05
N ARG A 505 -3.04 -6.38 -23.68
CA ARG A 505 -3.79 -5.14 -23.63
C ARG A 505 -5.28 -5.45 -23.80
N SER A 506 -6.12 -4.90 -22.95
CA SER A 506 -7.57 -5.01 -23.04
C SER A 506 -8.22 -3.64 -22.88
N ARG A 507 -9.42 -3.45 -23.46
CA ARG A 507 -10.17 -2.20 -23.24
C ARG A 507 -10.54 -2.00 -21.77
N GLU A 508 -10.82 -3.08 -21.06
CA GLU A 508 -11.26 -3.04 -19.67
C GLU A 508 -10.11 -2.73 -18.67
N LEU A 509 -8.86 -3.16 -18.96
CA LEU A 509 -7.73 -2.92 -18.09
C LEU A 509 -7.15 -1.51 -18.30
N PRO A 510 -6.84 -0.75 -17.24
CA PRO A 510 -6.24 0.57 -17.38
C PRO A 510 -4.74 0.53 -17.72
N PHE A 511 -4.11 -0.62 -17.63
CA PHE A 511 -2.69 -0.85 -17.90
C PHE A 511 -2.46 -1.78 -19.09
N GLU A 512 -1.24 -1.77 -19.60
CA GLU A 512 -0.72 -2.74 -20.55
C GLU A 512 0.59 -3.33 -20.02
N ILE A 513 0.88 -4.55 -20.47
CA ILE A 513 2.02 -5.33 -20.00
C ILE A 513 2.93 -5.61 -21.18
N ARG A 514 4.21 -5.26 -21.03
CA ARG A 514 5.25 -5.44 -22.03
C ARG A 514 6.39 -6.26 -21.48
N ARG A 515 7.14 -6.91 -22.37
CA ARG A 515 8.32 -7.68 -22.04
C ARG A 515 9.51 -7.14 -22.86
N LEU A 516 10.57 -6.80 -22.14
CA LEU A 516 11.84 -6.35 -22.68
C LEU A 516 12.82 -7.52 -22.60
N GLU A 517 13.38 -7.94 -23.73
CA GLU A 517 14.40 -8.99 -23.82
C GLU A 517 15.64 -8.42 -24.47
N PHE A 518 16.78 -8.48 -23.78
CA PHE A 518 18.04 -7.89 -24.26
C PHE A 518 19.26 -8.60 -23.68
N VAL A 519 20.44 -8.35 -24.26
CA VAL A 519 21.73 -8.94 -23.82
C VAL A 519 22.58 -7.92 -23.09
N GLU A 520 22.83 -6.76 -23.67
CA GLU A 520 23.72 -5.74 -23.10
C GLU A 520 22.91 -4.62 -22.43
N GLU A 521 22.19 -3.87 -23.23
CA GLU A 521 21.39 -2.77 -22.73
C GLU A 521 20.12 -2.55 -23.55
N MET A 522 19.17 -1.85 -22.97
CA MET A 522 17.93 -1.46 -23.62
C MET A 522 17.50 -0.07 -23.20
N GLU A 523 17.29 0.82 -24.16
CA GLU A 523 16.80 2.17 -23.94
C GLU A 523 15.28 2.24 -23.87
N ASP A 524 14.78 3.13 -23.01
CA ASP A 524 13.36 3.42 -22.91
C ASP A 524 13.13 4.88 -22.46
N ASP A 525 11.87 5.31 -22.49
CA ASP A 525 11.45 6.65 -22.08
C ASP A 525 10.10 6.55 -21.38
N THR A 526 9.98 7.18 -20.23
CA THR A 526 8.73 7.23 -19.47
C THR A 526 7.61 7.95 -20.23
N CYS A 527 7.93 8.88 -21.10
CA CYS A 527 6.96 9.70 -21.82
C CYS A 527 5.86 10.26 -20.88
N ASN A 528 6.27 10.78 -19.72
CA ASN A 528 5.40 11.29 -18.65
C ASN A 528 4.39 10.28 -18.09
N ARG A 529 4.71 9.00 -18.13
CA ARG A 529 3.99 7.91 -17.47
C ARG A 529 4.97 7.15 -16.59
N PHE A 530 4.56 6.77 -15.40
CA PHE A 530 5.39 5.86 -14.61
C PHE A 530 5.48 4.49 -15.28
N HIS A 531 6.62 3.83 -15.11
CA HIS A 531 6.79 2.42 -15.46
C HIS A 531 7.04 1.61 -14.19
N ILE A 532 6.52 0.39 -14.14
CA ILE A 532 6.92 -0.58 -13.12
C ILE A 532 7.72 -1.66 -13.84
N LEU A 533 8.96 -1.87 -13.41
CA LEU A 533 9.89 -2.81 -14.01
C LEU A 533 10.21 -3.93 -13.03
N THR A 534 10.08 -5.18 -13.48
CA THR A 534 10.43 -6.38 -12.71
C THR A 534 11.44 -7.22 -13.48
N LEU A 535 12.59 -7.53 -12.89
CA LEU A 535 13.58 -8.43 -13.50
C LEU A 535 13.13 -9.87 -13.32
N ILE A 536 12.66 -10.52 -14.39
CA ILE A 536 12.11 -11.87 -14.36
C ILE A 536 13.06 -12.94 -14.94
N LYS A 537 14.15 -12.53 -15.58
CA LYS A 537 15.26 -13.40 -16.03
C LYS A 537 16.53 -12.59 -16.11
N GLY A 538 17.65 -13.19 -15.73
CA GLY A 538 18.94 -12.53 -15.57
C GLY A 538 19.27 -12.35 -14.08
N LYS A 539 20.56 -12.12 -13.77
CA LYS A 539 21.02 -12.00 -12.38
C LYS A 539 20.76 -10.61 -11.80
N ASN A 540 21.20 -9.60 -12.50
CA ASN A 540 21.07 -8.19 -12.09
C ASN A 540 20.98 -7.27 -13.31
N VAL A 541 20.26 -6.17 -13.15
CA VAL A 541 20.29 -5.05 -14.09
C VAL A 541 20.46 -3.74 -13.32
N GLU A 542 21.04 -2.75 -13.99
CA GLU A 542 21.11 -1.37 -13.54
C GLU A 542 20.20 -0.51 -14.42
N ILE A 543 19.33 0.27 -13.79
CA ILE A 543 18.44 1.21 -14.48
C ILE A 543 18.98 2.60 -14.20
N ARG A 544 19.37 3.34 -15.25
CA ARG A 544 20.09 4.60 -15.15
C ARG A 544 19.45 5.67 -16.03
N SER A 545 19.33 6.89 -15.51
CA SER A 545 18.89 8.04 -16.28
C SER A 545 19.90 8.41 -17.39
N ARG A 546 19.41 8.75 -18.58
CA ARG A 546 20.25 9.31 -19.65
C ARG A 546 20.58 10.79 -19.43
N LYS A 547 19.78 11.49 -18.62
CA LYS A 547 20.01 12.91 -18.31
C LYS A 547 21.03 13.08 -17.19
N ASP A 548 20.98 12.20 -16.18
CA ASP A 548 21.83 12.27 -14.99
C ASP A 548 22.23 10.83 -14.59
N PRO A 549 23.42 10.36 -14.99
CA PRO A 549 23.87 8.99 -14.73
C PRO A 549 23.98 8.62 -13.25
N GLU A 550 24.10 9.60 -12.35
CA GLU A 550 24.11 9.35 -10.90
C GLU A 550 22.72 8.93 -10.38
N ARG A 551 21.66 9.17 -11.15
CA ARG A 551 20.31 8.69 -10.84
C ARG A 551 20.13 7.29 -11.39
N PHE A 552 20.46 6.30 -10.57
CA PHE A 552 20.34 4.90 -10.94
C PHE A 552 19.89 4.02 -9.77
N ILE A 553 19.46 2.82 -10.11
CA ILE A 553 19.20 1.73 -9.15
C ILE A 553 19.65 0.40 -9.75
N LYS A 554 20.18 -0.48 -8.90
CA LYS A 554 20.46 -1.87 -9.25
C LYS A 554 19.37 -2.76 -8.69
N ILE A 555 18.77 -3.58 -9.53
CA ILE A 555 17.81 -4.59 -9.11
C ILE A 555 18.30 -5.99 -9.47
N LYS A 556 17.94 -6.95 -8.61
CA LYS A 556 18.26 -8.36 -8.76
C LYS A 556 17.07 -9.09 -9.37
N PHE A 557 17.33 -10.35 -9.76
CA PHE A 557 16.27 -11.27 -10.16
C PHE A 557 15.09 -11.24 -9.17
N SER A 558 13.90 -11.17 -9.70
CA SER A 558 12.61 -11.07 -9.01
C SER A 558 12.30 -9.74 -8.30
N GLU A 559 13.19 -8.76 -8.31
CA GLU A 559 12.93 -7.44 -7.73
C GLU A 559 12.16 -6.53 -8.69
N THR A 560 11.32 -5.67 -8.10
CA THR A 560 10.48 -4.70 -8.80
C THR A 560 10.86 -3.28 -8.41
N VAL A 561 10.81 -2.35 -9.35
CA VAL A 561 11.07 -0.93 -9.15
C VAL A 561 10.07 -0.08 -9.90
N ILE A 562 9.70 1.06 -9.32
CA ILE A 562 8.88 2.08 -9.96
C ILE A 562 9.80 3.14 -10.57
N ILE A 563 9.66 3.40 -11.87
CA ILE A 563 10.33 4.49 -12.57
C ILE A 563 9.34 5.65 -12.63
N PRO A 564 9.64 6.77 -11.95
CA PRO A 564 8.75 7.93 -11.93
C PRO A 564 8.48 8.51 -13.31
N ALA A 565 7.31 9.07 -13.52
CA ALA A 565 6.92 9.67 -14.78
C ALA A 565 7.86 10.80 -15.23
N CYS A 566 8.43 11.55 -14.29
CA CYS A 566 9.39 12.63 -14.56
C CYS A 566 10.82 12.15 -14.87
N PHE A 567 11.12 10.85 -14.74
CA PHE A 567 12.47 10.31 -14.96
C PHE A 567 12.96 10.47 -16.41
N GLY A 568 12.05 10.42 -17.38
CA GLY A 568 12.33 10.64 -18.80
C GLY A 568 13.07 9.47 -19.43
N LYS A 569 14.08 9.78 -20.27
CA LYS A 569 14.89 8.77 -20.99
C LYS A 569 15.82 8.05 -20.04
N TYR A 570 15.85 6.73 -20.14
CA TYR A 570 16.68 5.86 -19.31
C TYR A 570 17.20 4.64 -20.09
N VAL A 571 18.18 3.98 -19.53
CA VAL A 571 18.74 2.73 -20.04
C VAL A 571 18.68 1.66 -18.95
N ILE A 572 18.37 0.45 -19.37
CA ILE A 572 18.45 -0.77 -18.53
C ILE A 572 19.68 -1.52 -19.01
N VAL A 573 20.70 -1.63 -18.17
CA VAL A 573 21.99 -2.25 -18.48
C VAL A 573 22.08 -3.61 -17.77
N SER A 574 22.37 -4.67 -18.52
CA SER A 574 22.72 -5.97 -17.92
C SER A 574 24.09 -5.88 -17.28
N THR A 575 24.21 -6.30 -16.03
CA THR A 575 25.52 -6.36 -15.34
C THR A 575 26.27 -7.67 -15.59
N GLY A 576 25.71 -8.56 -16.40
CA GLY A 576 26.28 -9.84 -16.83
C GLY A 576 26.31 -9.99 -18.34
N LYS A 577 26.75 -11.18 -18.81
CA LYS A 577 26.76 -11.52 -20.25
C LYS A 577 25.51 -12.30 -20.68
N GLU A 578 24.59 -12.54 -19.76
CA GLU A 578 23.38 -13.32 -20.00
C GLU A 578 22.24 -12.46 -20.55
N ARG A 579 21.33 -13.12 -21.27
CA ARG A 579 20.11 -12.47 -21.72
C ARG A 579 19.22 -12.13 -20.52
N CYS A 580 18.86 -10.86 -20.39
CA CYS A 580 17.92 -10.37 -19.39
C CYS A 580 16.51 -10.27 -19.97
N THR A 581 15.52 -10.49 -19.08
CA THR A 581 14.12 -10.25 -19.39
C THR A 581 13.52 -9.39 -18.27
N VAL A 582 12.97 -8.24 -18.66
CA VAL A 582 12.30 -7.31 -17.75
C VAL A 582 10.83 -7.23 -18.15
N LEU A 583 9.94 -7.45 -17.20
CA LEU A 583 8.52 -7.16 -17.37
C LEU A 583 8.29 -5.67 -17.10
N LYS A 584 7.63 -4.98 -18.02
CA LYS A 584 7.27 -3.56 -17.91
C LYS A 584 5.76 -3.40 -17.87
N VAL A 585 5.26 -2.75 -16.83
CA VAL A 585 3.85 -2.39 -16.68
C VAL A 585 3.71 -0.88 -16.69
N LEU A 586 2.76 -0.37 -17.45
CA LEU A 586 2.48 1.06 -17.58
C LEU A 586 0.99 1.30 -17.85
N LEU A 587 0.50 2.50 -17.53
CA LEU A 587 -0.86 2.88 -17.89
C LEU A 587 -1.01 3.03 -19.40
N LYS A 588 -2.13 2.59 -19.92
CA LYS A 588 -2.46 2.82 -21.33
C LYS A 588 -2.59 4.31 -21.63
N ASN A 589 -2.19 4.71 -22.82
CA ASN A 589 -2.67 5.99 -23.36
C ASN A 589 -4.17 5.87 -23.59
N GLU A 590 -4.94 6.87 -23.18
CA GLU A 590 -6.31 6.98 -23.61
C GLU A 590 -6.28 7.20 -25.13
N GLU A 591 -6.87 6.27 -25.87
CA GLU A 591 -7.12 6.48 -27.30
C GLU A 591 -8.09 7.67 -27.40
N ARG A 592 -7.71 8.67 -28.22
CA ARG A 592 -8.56 9.79 -28.59
C ARG A 592 -9.78 9.33 -29.35
#